data_4b8d562f792061a7e454a12a600de183
#
_entry.id   4b8d562f792061a7e454a12a600de183
#
_cell.length_a   1.000
_cell.length_b   1.000
_cell.length_c   1.000
_cell.angle_alpha   90.00
_cell.angle_beta   90.00
_cell.angle_gamma   90.00
#
_symmetry.space_group_name_H-M   'P 1'
#
loop_
_entity.id
_entity.type
_entity.pdbx_description
1 polymer ?
#
loop_
_entity_poly.entity_id
_entity_poly.type
_entity_poly.pdbx_seq_one_letter_code
_entity_poly.pdbx_strand_id
1 'polypeptide(L)'
;MSGKEMGTITRMKWIAISGSWEKTNKNVESDVRREIRRIIGEGNGIVTGGALGVDYVATDEAIKNNPGLDKLKIFLPVTLVLYAKHYRKRAQEGVITSDQAEMLIAQLKEVQKRNPSAINENKTYTVVNIRTYYERNTAVIKASDELNAFQVNKSGGVQDTIDKAKEKRLPVALFSYTIT
;
A
#
# COMPACT_ATOMS: atom_id res chain seq x y z
N MET A 1 15.40 -23.24 -41.24
CA MET A 1 14.44 -23.56 -40.16
C MET A 1 14.58 -22.49 -39.09
N SER A 2 13.62 -21.56 -39.07
CA SER A 2 13.62 -20.43 -38.13
C SER A 2 12.98 -20.92 -36.82
N GLY A 3 13.82 -21.10 -35.78
CA GLY A 3 13.33 -21.33 -34.44
C GLY A 3 12.77 -20.01 -33.88
N LYS A 4 11.43 -19.91 -33.83
CA LYS A 4 10.77 -18.88 -33.02
C LYS A 4 11.12 -19.15 -31.57
N GLU A 5 11.97 -18.31 -30.96
CA GLU A 5 12.06 -18.20 -29.52
C GLU A 5 10.67 -17.84 -29.00
N MET A 6 10.00 -18.79 -28.37
CA MET A 6 8.80 -18.53 -27.58
C MET A 6 9.26 -17.72 -26.37
N GLY A 7 9.13 -16.39 -26.46
CA GLY A 7 9.35 -15.50 -25.32
C GLY A 7 8.46 -15.96 -24.16
N THR A 8 9.07 -16.31 -23.07
CA THR A 8 8.38 -16.65 -21.82
C THR A 8 7.54 -15.42 -21.42
N ILE A 9 6.22 -15.51 -21.54
CA ILE A 9 5.30 -14.47 -21.05
C ILE A 9 5.45 -14.46 -19.53
N THR A 10 6.27 -13.55 -19.02
CA THR A 10 6.46 -13.39 -17.57
C THR A 10 5.15 -12.86 -17.00
N ARG A 11 4.51 -13.63 -16.12
CA ARG A 11 3.29 -13.21 -15.42
C ARG A 11 3.57 -11.93 -14.64
N MET A 12 2.65 -10.95 -14.72
CA MET A 12 2.68 -9.76 -13.87
C MET A 12 2.70 -10.16 -12.39
N LYS A 13 3.68 -9.66 -11.63
CA LYS A 13 3.75 -9.83 -10.19
C LYS A 13 3.04 -8.71 -9.46
N TRP A 14 2.56 -9.01 -8.26
CA TRP A 14 2.01 -8.06 -7.32
C TRP A 14 2.97 -7.88 -6.15
N ILE A 15 3.45 -6.65 -5.94
CA ILE A 15 4.40 -6.31 -4.89
C ILE A 15 3.67 -5.56 -3.79
N ALA A 16 3.62 -6.15 -2.59
CA ALA A 16 3.12 -5.46 -1.40
C ALA A 16 4.06 -4.31 -1.05
N ILE A 17 3.47 -3.16 -0.75
CA ILE A 17 4.18 -2.00 -0.19
C ILE A 17 3.68 -1.82 1.23
N SER A 18 4.59 -1.82 2.19
CA SER A 18 4.29 -1.57 3.60
C SER A 18 5.29 -0.57 4.16
N GLY A 19 4.82 0.37 4.95
CA GLY A 19 5.70 1.35 5.54
C GLY A 19 5.05 2.17 6.64
N SER A 20 5.84 3.04 7.27
CA SER A 20 5.37 3.91 8.33
C SER A 20 4.26 4.84 7.84
N TRP A 21 3.19 4.94 8.62
CA TRP A 21 2.10 5.88 8.39
C TRP A 21 2.33 7.21 9.13
N GLU A 22 3.06 7.18 10.24
CA GLU A 22 3.20 8.32 11.17
C GLU A 22 4.42 9.18 10.84
N LYS A 23 5.55 8.55 10.58
CA LYS A 23 6.81 9.26 10.31
C LYS A 23 7.33 8.91 8.92
N THR A 24 7.47 9.92 8.09
CA THR A 24 8.22 9.89 6.83
C THR A 24 9.11 11.13 6.72
N ASN A 25 10.06 11.09 5.83
CA ASN A 25 10.84 12.25 5.42
C ASN A 25 11.14 12.17 3.90
N LYS A 26 11.78 13.20 3.37
CA LYS A 26 12.09 13.28 1.93
C LYS A 26 12.87 12.07 1.41
N ASN A 27 13.75 11.47 2.22
CA ASN A 27 14.54 10.30 1.81
C ASN A 27 13.64 9.07 1.67
N VAL A 28 12.80 8.79 2.67
CA VAL A 28 11.83 7.69 2.61
C VAL A 28 10.91 7.85 1.42
N GLU A 29 10.32 9.03 1.25
CA GLU A 29 9.38 9.31 0.15
C GLU A 29 10.05 9.18 -1.23
N SER A 30 11.28 9.66 -1.38
CA SER A 30 12.04 9.53 -2.62
C SER A 30 12.33 8.07 -2.97
N ASP A 31 12.70 7.25 -1.98
CA ASP A 31 12.95 5.83 -2.16
C ASP A 31 11.65 5.10 -2.53
N VAL A 32 10.54 5.38 -1.84
CA VAL A 32 9.23 4.81 -2.18
C VAL A 32 8.88 5.14 -3.63
N ARG A 33 8.93 6.41 -4.03
CA ARG A 33 8.59 6.83 -5.39
C ARG A 33 9.48 6.15 -6.44
N ARG A 34 10.78 6.04 -6.19
CA ARG A 34 11.71 5.35 -7.09
C ARG A 34 11.32 3.88 -7.28
N GLU A 35 11.03 3.17 -6.18
CA GLU A 35 10.63 1.77 -6.25
C GLU A 35 9.29 1.58 -6.97
N ILE A 36 8.30 2.45 -6.72
CA ILE A 36 7.01 2.35 -7.42
C ILE A 36 7.17 2.55 -8.93
N ARG A 37 7.96 3.56 -9.36
CA ARG A 37 8.27 3.75 -10.79
C ARG A 37 8.94 2.52 -11.41
N ARG A 38 9.89 1.92 -10.69
CA ARG A 38 10.56 0.69 -11.14
C ARG A 38 9.56 -0.45 -11.31
N ILE A 39 8.77 -0.74 -10.29
CA ILE A 39 7.80 -1.84 -10.28
C ILE A 39 6.80 -1.70 -11.43
N ILE A 40 6.20 -0.54 -11.59
CA ILE A 40 5.21 -0.28 -12.64
C ILE A 40 5.87 -0.29 -14.02
N GLY A 41 7.07 0.28 -14.15
CA GLY A 41 7.85 0.29 -15.40
C GLY A 41 8.27 -1.11 -15.86
N GLU A 42 8.48 -2.04 -14.95
CA GLU A 42 8.73 -3.46 -15.23
C GLU A 42 7.45 -4.26 -15.57
N GLY A 43 6.29 -3.60 -15.61
CA GLY A 43 5.02 -4.24 -15.91
C GLY A 43 4.34 -4.91 -14.72
N ASN A 44 4.84 -4.69 -13.50
CA ASN A 44 4.30 -5.23 -12.26
C ASN A 44 3.28 -4.29 -11.60
N GLY A 45 2.50 -4.79 -10.66
CA GLY A 45 1.54 -4.03 -9.88
C GLY A 45 1.92 -3.92 -8.41
N ILE A 46 1.32 -2.98 -7.71
CA ILE A 46 1.50 -2.79 -6.27
C ILE A 46 0.22 -3.07 -5.48
N VAL A 47 0.43 -3.50 -4.24
CA VAL A 47 -0.65 -3.73 -3.27
C VAL A 47 -0.34 -2.91 -2.03
N THR A 48 -1.26 -2.04 -1.62
CA THR A 48 -1.11 -1.19 -0.41
C THR A 48 -2.26 -1.36 0.56
N GLY A 49 -2.09 -0.85 1.76
CA GLY A 49 -3.12 -0.84 2.79
C GLY A 49 -3.94 0.45 2.86
N GLY A 50 -3.72 1.40 1.96
CA GLY A 50 -4.48 2.64 1.90
C GLY A 50 -4.34 3.54 3.14
N ALA A 51 -3.20 3.53 3.82
CA ALA A 51 -2.90 4.39 4.97
C ALA A 51 -2.20 5.69 4.56
N LEU A 52 -2.01 6.58 5.53
CA LEU A 52 -1.11 7.72 5.40
C LEU A 52 0.36 7.27 5.27
N GLY A 53 1.26 8.20 5.03
CA GLY A 53 2.70 7.93 4.95
C GLY A 53 3.08 7.15 3.71
N VAL A 54 3.78 6.05 3.87
CA VAL A 54 4.33 5.25 2.75
C VAL A 54 3.25 4.78 1.78
N ASP A 55 2.12 4.28 2.28
CA ASP A 55 1.02 3.81 1.43
C ASP A 55 0.45 4.95 0.56
N TYR A 56 0.28 6.15 1.16
CA TYR A 56 -0.18 7.34 0.44
C TYR A 56 0.78 7.74 -0.68
N VAL A 57 2.09 7.79 -0.37
CA VAL A 57 3.14 8.16 -1.35
C VAL A 57 3.21 7.13 -2.48
N ALA A 58 3.13 5.83 -2.14
CA ALA A 58 3.14 4.76 -3.12
C ALA A 58 1.92 4.83 -4.06
N THR A 59 0.74 5.07 -3.50
CA THR A 59 -0.50 5.22 -4.27
C THR A 59 -0.45 6.45 -5.18
N ASP A 60 0.04 7.60 -4.67
CA ASP A 60 0.22 8.83 -5.45
C ASP A 60 1.14 8.61 -6.67
N GLU A 61 2.26 7.93 -6.46
CA GLU A 61 3.19 7.62 -7.54
C GLU A 61 2.61 6.60 -8.54
N ALA A 62 1.84 5.62 -8.06
CA ALA A 62 1.15 4.67 -8.92
C ALA A 62 0.10 5.37 -9.81
N ILE A 63 -0.66 6.29 -9.27
CA ILE A 63 -1.65 7.09 -10.02
C ILE A 63 -0.98 7.85 -11.17
N LYS A 64 0.22 8.39 -10.95
CA LYS A 64 0.99 9.15 -11.96
C LYS A 64 1.54 8.26 -13.08
N ASN A 65 1.94 7.04 -12.75
CA ASN A 65 2.63 6.14 -13.67
C ASN A 65 1.75 5.02 -14.25
N ASN A 66 0.51 4.91 -13.79
CA ASN A 66 -0.46 3.93 -14.25
C ASN A 66 -1.86 4.56 -14.36
N PRO A 67 -2.14 5.32 -15.42
CA PRO A 67 -3.41 6.07 -15.57
C PRO A 67 -4.67 5.23 -15.48
N GLY A 68 -4.64 3.97 -15.93
CA GLY A 68 -5.77 3.04 -15.85
C GLY A 68 -5.97 2.40 -14.48
N LEU A 69 -5.00 2.54 -13.58
CA LEU A 69 -4.98 1.94 -12.23
C LEU A 69 -5.18 0.42 -12.19
N ASP A 70 -4.88 -0.28 -13.29
CA ASP A 70 -4.95 -1.75 -13.40
C ASP A 70 -3.78 -2.45 -12.68
N LYS A 71 -2.72 -1.71 -12.34
CA LYS A 71 -1.56 -2.17 -11.57
C LYS A 71 -1.58 -1.69 -10.11
N LEU A 72 -2.77 -1.39 -9.58
CA LEU A 72 -2.95 -0.94 -8.20
C LEU A 72 -4.04 -1.75 -7.51
N LYS A 73 -3.75 -2.24 -6.31
CA LYS A 73 -4.72 -2.81 -5.37
C LYS A 73 -4.56 -2.16 -4.02
N ILE A 74 -5.66 -1.71 -3.44
CA ILE A 74 -5.71 -1.14 -2.10
C ILE A 74 -6.67 -1.95 -1.26
N PHE A 75 -6.21 -2.48 -0.14
CA PHE A 75 -7.03 -3.19 0.82
C PHE A 75 -7.34 -2.30 2.02
N LEU A 76 -8.63 -2.11 2.31
CA LEU A 76 -9.09 -1.31 3.44
C LEU A 76 -9.58 -2.23 4.58
N PRO A 77 -9.35 -1.84 5.86
CA PRO A 77 -9.76 -2.65 7.01
C PRO A 77 -11.27 -2.69 7.21
N VAL A 78 -11.99 -1.75 6.62
CA VAL A 78 -13.45 -1.59 6.61
C VAL A 78 -13.90 -1.01 5.26
N THR A 79 -15.17 -0.66 5.10
CA THR A 79 -15.62 0.08 3.91
C THR A 79 -14.98 1.48 3.84
N LEU A 80 -14.86 2.05 2.65
CA LEU A 80 -14.27 3.39 2.47
C LEU A 80 -15.04 4.47 3.24
N VAL A 81 -16.36 4.34 3.34
CA VAL A 81 -17.20 5.27 4.12
C VAL A 81 -16.80 5.24 5.61
N LEU A 82 -16.67 4.07 6.19
CA LEU A 82 -16.27 3.91 7.60
C LEU A 82 -14.80 4.31 7.81
N TYR A 83 -13.94 4.03 6.84
CA TYR A 83 -12.53 4.41 6.89
C TYR A 83 -12.36 5.94 6.85
N ALA A 84 -13.10 6.62 5.99
CA ALA A 84 -13.12 8.09 5.96
C ALA A 84 -13.61 8.68 7.30
N LYS A 85 -14.68 8.12 7.88
CA LYS A 85 -15.16 8.52 9.21
C LYS A 85 -14.10 8.34 10.29
N HIS A 86 -13.38 7.22 10.25
CA HIS A 86 -12.27 6.94 11.19
C HIS A 86 -11.17 8.00 11.08
N TYR A 87 -10.69 8.33 9.87
CA TYR A 87 -9.64 9.32 9.69
C TYR A 87 -10.06 10.72 10.13
N ARG A 88 -11.29 11.14 9.85
CA ARG A 88 -11.85 12.41 10.35
C ARG A 88 -11.91 12.44 11.88
N LYS A 89 -12.30 11.33 12.50
CA LYS A 89 -12.27 11.21 13.97
C LYS A 89 -10.85 11.35 14.51
N ARG A 90 -9.85 10.71 13.89
CA ARG A 90 -8.43 10.85 14.29
C ARG A 90 -7.93 12.29 14.16
N ALA A 91 -8.40 13.03 13.17
CA ALA A 91 -8.11 14.47 13.04
C ALA A 91 -8.76 15.28 14.18
N GLN A 92 -10.00 15.00 14.54
CA GLN A 92 -10.67 15.64 15.68
C GLN A 92 -9.98 15.35 17.02
N GLU A 93 -9.41 14.16 17.16
CA GLU A 93 -8.62 13.74 18.33
C GLU A 93 -7.20 14.34 18.35
N GLY A 94 -6.80 15.07 17.32
CA GLY A 94 -5.48 15.70 17.21
C GLY A 94 -4.32 14.74 16.92
N VAL A 95 -4.62 13.50 16.49
CA VAL A 95 -3.60 12.49 16.14
C VAL A 95 -2.97 12.77 14.78
N ILE A 96 -3.78 13.29 13.86
CA ILE A 96 -3.38 13.76 12.53
C ILE A 96 -4.00 15.12 12.28
N THR A 97 -3.58 15.82 11.22
CA THR A 97 -4.25 17.06 10.81
C THR A 97 -5.50 16.77 9.98
N SER A 98 -6.42 17.73 9.92
CA SER A 98 -7.58 17.65 9.02
C SER A 98 -7.15 17.54 7.56
N ASP A 99 -6.12 18.25 7.16
CA ASP A 99 -5.58 18.19 5.80
C ASP A 99 -5.05 16.80 5.45
N GLN A 100 -4.35 16.14 6.36
CA GLN A 100 -3.90 14.75 6.18
C GLN A 100 -5.07 13.79 5.99
N ALA A 101 -6.13 13.93 6.80
CA ALA A 101 -7.33 13.10 6.68
C ALA A 101 -8.01 13.30 5.32
N GLU A 102 -8.27 14.54 4.93
CA GLU A 102 -8.98 14.84 3.67
C GLU A 102 -8.13 14.52 2.43
N MET A 103 -6.80 14.69 2.47
CA MET A 103 -5.90 14.25 1.41
C MET A 103 -6.00 12.74 1.14
N LEU A 104 -5.92 11.93 2.19
CA LEU A 104 -6.05 10.48 2.05
C LEU A 104 -7.43 10.08 1.53
N ILE A 105 -8.48 10.64 2.10
CA ILE A 105 -9.86 10.36 1.69
C ILE A 105 -10.09 10.72 0.22
N ALA A 106 -9.58 11.88 -0.21
CA ALA A 106 -9.67 12.31 -1.60
C ALA A 106 -8.94 11.36 -2.56
N GLN A 107 -7.73 10.92 -2.19
CA GLN A 107 -6.96 9.95 -2.98
C GLN A 107 -7.72 8.62 -3.14
N LEU A 108 -8.23 8.05 -2.04
CA LEU A 108 -8.96 6.79 -2.08
C LEU A 108 -10.26 6.89 -2.90
N LYS A 109 -11.00 7.99 -2.78
CA LYS A 109 -12.19 8.26 -3.59
C LYS A 109 -11.86 8.42 -5.07
N GLU A 110 -10.76 9.08 -5.39
CA GLU A 110 -10.30 9.23 -6.78
C GLU A 110 -9.95 7.86 -7.39
N VAL A 111 -9.23 7.02 -6.65
CA VAL A 111 -8.95 5.64 -7.09
C VAL A 111 -10.26 4.87 -7.30
N GLN A 112 -11.20 4.92 -6.33
CA GLN A 112 -12.47 4.22 -6.44
C GLN A 112 -13.29 4.70 -7.65
N LYS A 113 -13.29 6.00 -7.93
CA LYS A 113 -13.99 6.58 -9.09
C LYS A 113 -13.38 6.13 -10.42
N ARG A 114 -12.04 6.11 -10.52
CA ARG A 114 -11.33 5.77 -11.76
C ARG A 114 -11.27 4.28 -12.03
N ASN A 115 -11.04 3.47 -11.00
CA ASN A 115 -11.04 2.02 -11.08
C ASN A 115 -11.61 1.42 -9.78
N PRO A 116 -12.92 1.18 -9.70
CA PRO A 116 -13.55 0.62 -8.51
C PRO A 116 -12.94 -0.70 -8.05
N SER A 117 -12.44 -1.52 -8.98
CA SER A 117 -11.83 -2.82 -8.66
C SER A 117 -10.45 -2.72 -8.00
N ALA A 118 -9.82 -1.54 -8.01
CA ALA A 118 -8.58 -1.30 -7.29
C ALA A 118 -8.80 -1.18 -5.77
N ILE A 119 -10.01 -0.83 -5.31
CA ILE A 119 -10.36 -0.73 -3.88
C ILE A 119 -11.00 -2.01 -3.41
N ASN A 120 -10.37 -2.66 -2.43
CA ASN A 120 -10.84 -3.89 -1.80
C ASN A 120 -11.29 -3.58 -0.37
N GLU A 121 -12.58 -3.41 -0.18
CA GLU A 121 -13.20 -3.09 1.10
C GLU A 121 -13.44 -4.35 1.93
N ASN A 122 -13.13 -4.31 3.22
CA ASN A 122 -13.63 -5.31 4.16
C ASN A 122 -15.04 -4.91 4.64
N LYS A 123 -16.03 -5.68 4.25
CA LYS A 123 -17.44 -5.43 4.59
C LYS A 123 -17.89 -6.13 5.87
N THR A 124 -17.02 -6.93 6.48
CA THR A 124 -17.31 -7.69 7.71
C THR A 124 -17.19 -6.82 8.95
N TYR A 125 -16.21 -5.91 8.96
CA TYR A 125 -15.91 -5.08 10.11
C TYR A 125 -16.52 -3.69 9.98
N THR A 126 -16.92 -3.15 11.12
CA THR A 126 -17.49 -1.79 11.24
C THR A 126 -16.63 -0.82 12.03
N VAL A 127 -15.55 -1.34 12.65
CA VAL A 127 -14.63 -0.57 13.51
C VAL A 127 -13.21 -0.75 13.02
N VAL A 128 -12.47 0.36 12.97
CA VAL A 128 -11.02 0.36 12.70
C VAL A 128 -10.27 0.29 14.03
N ASN A 129 -9.48 -0.74 14.20
CA ASN A 129 -8.62 -0.97 15.36
C ASN A 129 -7.39 -1.80 14.97
N ILE A 130 -6.52 -2.12 15.93
CA ILE A 130 -5.29 -2.87 15.66
C ILE A 130 -5.56 -4.25 15.01
N ARG A 131 -6.61 -4.94 15.45
CA ARG A 131 -7.01 -6.23 14.88
C ARG A 131 -7.38 -6.10 13.41
N THR A 132 -8.24 -5.16 13.07
CA THR A 132 -8.68 -4.97 11.67
C THR A 132 -7.56 -4.47 10.78
N TYR A 133 -6.60 -3.70 11.30
CA TYR A 133 -5.38 -3.37 10.57
C TYR A 133 -4.51 -4.60 10.31
N TYR A 134 -4.35 -5.50 11.28
CA TYR A 134 -3.54 -6.72 11.10
C TYR A 134 -4.21 -7.70 10.14
N GLU A 135 -5.52 -7.79 10.14
CA GLU A 135 -6.27 -8.59 9.16
C GLU A 135 -6.17 -7.99 7.75
N ARG A 136 -6.18 -6.65 7.62
CA ARG A 136 -5.89 -5.96 6.37
C ARG A 136 -4.48 -6.28 5.87
N ASN A 137 -3.47 -6.26 6.76
CA ASN A 137 -2.09 -6.65 6.40
C ASN A 137 -2.03 -8.09 5.88
N THR A 138 -2.81 -9.00 6.49
CA THR A 138 -2.95 -10.38 6.00
C THR A 138 -3.52 -10.41 4.57
N ALA A 139 -4.54 -9.61 4.27
CA ALA A 139 -5.12 -9.53 2.92
C ALA A 139 -4.13 -8.97 1.91
N VAL A 140 -3.37 -7.94 2.26
CA VAL A 140 -2.29 -7.36 1.44
C VAL A 140 -1.28 -8.45 1.07
N ILE A 141 -0.77 -9.18 2.05
CA ILE A 141 0.23 -10.24 1.81
C ILE A 141 -0.35 -11.41 1.02
N LYS A 142 -1.62 -11.78 1.24
CA LYS A 142 -2.29 -12.83 0.45
C LYS A 142 -2.40 -12.47 -1.03
N ALA A 143 -2.55 -11.20 -1.35
CA ALA A 143 -2.70 -10.72 -2.71
C ALA A 143 -1.35 -10.43 -3.41
N SER A 144 -0.22 -10.74 -2.77
CA SER A 144 1.10 -10.33 -3.22
C SER A 144 2.02 -11.52 -3.49
N ASP A 145 2.98 -11.31 -4.38
CA ASP A 145 4.06 -12.25 -4.71
C ASP A 145 5.38 -11.88 -4.00
N GLU A 146 5.56 -10.61 -3.63
CA GLU A 146 6.75 -10.06 -2.96
C GLU A 146 6.36 -8.92 -2.01
N LEU A 147 7.24 -8.55 -1.09
CA LEU A 147 7.07 -7.40 -0.18
C LEU A 147 8.26 -6.44 -0.27
N ASN A 148 7.98 -5.16 -0.49
CA ASN A 148 8.89 -4.04 -0.24
C ASN A 148 8.44 -3.33 1.04
N ALA A 149 9.24 -3.43 2.10
CA ALA A 149 8.96 -2.87 3.41
C ALA A 149 9.84 -1.65 3.68
N PHE A 150 9.22 -0.49 3.92
CA PHE A 150 9.88 0.78 4.27
C PHE A 150 9.68 1.05 5.76
N GLN A 151 10.58 0.49 6.57
CA GLN A 151 10.43 0.49 8.03
C GLN A 151 11.16 1.67 8.67
N VAL A 152 10.42 2.56 9.30
CA VAL A 152 10.95 3.68 10.08
C VAL A 152 10.88 3.34 11.57
N ASN A 153 11.99 3.53 12.29
CA ASN A 153 12.08 3.33 13.76
C ASN A 153 11.50 1.99 14.24
N LYS A 154 11.72 0.91 13.47
CA LYS A 154 11.21 -0.43 13.79
C LYS A 154 9.69 -0.49 14.03
N SER A 155 8.91 0.26 13.27
CA SER A 155 7.44 0.32 13.34
C SER A 155 6.81 -1.08 13.45
N GLY A 156 5.93 -1.28 14.44
CA GLY A 156 5.29 -2.58 14.70
C GLY A 156 4.32 -3.03 13.61
N GLY A 157 3.61 -2.10 12.97
CA GLY A 157 2.70 -2.43 11.87
C GLY A 157 3.44 -2.94 10.63
N VAL A 158 4.62 -2.39 10.34
CA VAL A 158 5.49 -2.87 9.26
C VAL A 158 6.09 -4.21 9.63
N GLN A 159 6.48 -4.40 10.90
CA GLN A 159 7.01 -5.67 11.38
C GLN A 159 5.97 -6.80 11.24
N ASP A 160 4.72 -6.56 11.58
CA ASP A 160 3.62 -7.52 11.37
C ASP A 160 3.53 -7.96 9.90
N THR A 161 3.63 -7.02 8.97
CA THR A 161 3.61 -7.32 7.53
C THR A 161 4.83 -8.13 7.08
N ILE A 162 6.02 -7.80 7.61
CA ILE A 162 7.27 -8.55 7.34
C ILE A 162 7.14 -9.99 7.84
N ASP A 163 6.64 -10.19 9.07
CA ASP A 163 6.49 -11.51 9.67
C ASP A 163 5.51 -12.38 8.85
N LYS A 164 4.38 -11.82 8.45
CA LYS A 164 3.40 -12.49 7.57
C LYS A 164 3.98 -12.86 6.21
N ALA A 165 4.79 -11.99 5.61
CA ALA A 165 5.47 -12.27 4.34
C ALA A 165 6.47 -13.44 4.50
N LYS A 166 7.24 -13.45 5.58
CA LYS A 166 8.17 -14.54 5.90
C LYS A 166 7.47 -15.87 6.15
N GLU A 167 6.36 -15.88 6.87
CA GLU A 167 5.53 -17.07 7.08
C GLU A 167 5.04 -17.65 5.75
N LYS A 168 4.69 -16.79 4.81
CA LYS A 168 4.31 -17.17 3.45
C LYS A 168 5.50 -17.45 2.52
N ARG A 169 6.72 -17.30 2.99
CA ARG A 169 7.96 -17.46 2.21
C ARG A 169 8.03 -16.53 0.99
N LEU A 170 7.44 -15.35 1.09
CA LEU A 170 7.57 -14.33 0.06
C LEU A 170 8.95 -13.65 0.15
N PRO A 171 9.57 -13.29 -0.99
CA PRO A 171 10.73 -12.42 -1.00
C PRO A 171 10.42 -11.09 -0.32
N VAL A 172 11.31 -10.61 0.54
CA VAL A 172 11.18 -9.34 1.28
C VAL A 172 12.38 -8.46 0.98
N ALA A 173 12.14 -7.29 0.41
CA ALA A 173 13.11 -6.19 0.34
C ALA A 173 12.83 -5.22 1.50
N LEU A 174 13.80 -5.08 2.41
CA LEU A 174 13.70 -4.22 3.59
C LEU A 174 14.51 -2.95 3.41
N PHE A 175 13.85 -1.82 3.49
CA PHE A 175 14.42 -0.47 3.55
C PHE A 175 14.23 0.05 4.98
N SER A 176 15.33 0.21 5.72
CA SER A 176 15.30 0.61 7.13
C SER A 176 15.76 2.05 7.29
N TYR A 177 15.02 2.81 8.10
CA TYR A 177 15.28 4.22 8.37
C TYR A 177 15.20 4.50 9.86
N THR A 178 16.04 5.45 10.30
CA THR A 178 15.95 6.05 11.63
C THR A 178 15.65 7.53 11.47
N ILE A 179 14.54 7.99 12.05
CA ILE A 179 14.11 9.39 12.06
C ILE A 179 13.98 9.80 13.52
N THR A 180 14.77 10.76 13.93
CA THR A 180 14.72 11.39 15.27
C THR A 180 13.58 12.38 15.37
#